data_b712f872bab1236923b9d1f6b889fbdc
#
_entry.id   b712f872bab1236923b9d1f6b889fbdc
#
_cell.length_a   1.000
_cell.length_b   1.000
_cell.length_c   1.000
_cell.angle_alpha   90.00
_cell.angle_beta   90.00
_cell.angle_gamma   90.00
#
_symmetry.space_group_name_H-M   'P 1'
#
loop_
_entity.id
_entity.type
_entity.pdbx_description
1 polymer ?
#
loop_
_entity_poly.entity_id
_entity_poly.type
_entity_poly.pdbx_seq_one_letter_code
_entity_poly.pdbx_strand_id
1 'polypeptide(L)'
;MCYTEEEMKLLWDNVNIIPYVDLVIIQCYSGWRPQEIGRIKLEDCDIEKWTFKGGMKTDAGEERTVPVHTRIRDLVKRRYDEAVSMKSKYLFNCNDGRGRFLNYDKYRDRFLKIIERLEMNPEHKCHDGRVHFVTMAKKNHMDEYSIKLLVGHAIADVTEKVYTKRDVEWLREELQKIK
;
A
#
# COMPACT_ATOMS: atom_id res chain seq x y z
N MET A 1 14.56 -0.52 5.06
CA MET A 1 15.25 -1.58 4.27
C MET A 1 14.23 -2.39 3.47
N CYS A 2 14.70 -3.26 2.54
CA CYS A 2 13.81 -4.17 1.81
C CYS A 2 13.62 -5.45 2.64
N TYR A 3 12.43 -6.02 2.65
CA TYR A 3 12.21 -7.35 3.24
C TYR A 3 12.91 -8.42 2.41
N THR A 4 13.45 -9.44 3.08
CA THR A 4 13.99 -10.64 2.41
C THR A 4 12.86 -11.55 1.92
N GLU A 5 13.17 -12.57 1.12
CA GLU A 5 12.18 -13.54 0.66
C GLU A 5 11.61 -14.37 1.83
N GLU A 6 12.46 -14.70 2.81
CA GLU A 6 12.06 -15.39 4.04
C GLU A 6 11.12 -14.53 4.89
N GLU A 7 11.41 -13.23 5.05
CA GLU A 7 10.55 -12.31 5.79
C GLU A 7 9.21 -12.09 5.08
N MET A 8 9.20 -11.97 3.76
CA MET A 8 7.95 -11.89 2.98
C MET A 8 7.14 -13.18 3.10
N LYS A 9 7.80 -14.35 3.05
CA LYS A 9 7.12 -15.63 3.29
C LYS A 9 6.52 -15.67 4.69
N LEU A 10 7.26 -15.26 5.70
CA LEU A 10 6.80 -15.22 7.09
C LEU A 10 5.57 -14.30 7.27
N LEU A 11 5.54 -13.13 6.62
CA LEU A 11 4.38 -12.26 6.60
C LEU A 11 3.16 -12.95 5.96
N TRP A 12 3.34 -13.58 4.79
CA TRP A 12 2.25 -14.29 4.12
C TRP A 12 1.71 -15.49 4.91
N ASP A 13 2.57 -16.28 5.55
CA ASP A 13 2.18 -17.42 6.36
C ASP A 13 1.35 -16.98 7.60
N ASN A 14 1.53 -15.74 8.06
CA ASN A 14 0.88 -15.21 9.25
C ASN A 14 -0.24 -14.18 8.98
N VAL A 15 -0.57 -13.92 7.73
CA VAL A 15 -1.54 -12.87 7.34
C VAL A 15 -2.95 -13.08 7.90
N ASN A 16 -3.33 -14.33 8.17
CA ASN A 16 -4.62 -14.67 8.76
C ASN A 16 -4.56 -14.94 10.28
N ILE A 17 -3.37 -14.88 10.87
CA ILE A 17 -3.13 -15.24 12.28
C ILE A 17 -2.87 -13.98 13.10
N ILE A 18 -2.06 -13.08 12.58
CA ILE A 18 -1.63 -11.87 13.29
C ILE A 18 -2.35 -10.65 12.70
N PRO A 19 -3.12 -9.92 13.49
CA PRO A 19 -3.81 -8.71 13.02
C PRO A 19 -2.85 -7.69 12.42
N TYR A 20 -3.27 -7.06 11.31
CA TYR A 20 -2.56 -6.00 10.59
C TYR A 20 -1.31 -6.44 9.80
N VAL A 21 -0.95 -7.72 9.76
CA VAL A 21 0.09 -8.24 8.85
C VAL A 21 -0.30 -7.97 7.39
N ASP A 22 -1.59 -8.12 7.08
CA ASP A 22 -2.13 -7.78 5.76
C ASP A 22 -1.85 -6.33 5.35
N LEU A 23 -1.85 -5.40 6.30
CA LEU A 23 -1.56 -3.98 6.02
C LEU A 23 -0.11 -3.76 5.59
N VAL A 24 0.84 -4.49 6.20
CA VAL A 24 2.26 -4.47 5.80
C VAL A 24 2.41 -5.05 4.39
N ILE A 25 1.75 -6.19 4.12
CA ILE A 25 1.76 -6.80 2.79
C ILE A 25 1.13 -5.87 1.74
N ILE A 26 -0.04 -5.26 2.03
CA ILE A 26 -0.68 -4.30 1.13
C ILE A 26 0.26 -3.14 0.82
N GLN A 27 1.02 -2.64 1.80
CA GLN A 27 2.01 -1.60 1.58
C GLN A 27 3.13 -2.06 0.65
N CYS A 28 3.61 -3.31 0.78
CA CYS A 28 4.64 -3.90 -0.07
C CYS A 28 4.21 -4.04 -1.54
N TYR A 29 2.92 -4.12 -1.82
CA TYR A 29 2.38 -4.26 -3.19
C TYR A 29 1.68 -3.02 -3.73
N SER A 30 1.66 -1.91 -2.99
CA SER A 30 1.01 -0.66 -3.42
C SER A 30 1.89 0.58 -3.29
N GLY A 31 2.96 0.49 -2.51
CA GLY A 31 3.90 1.59 -2.30
C GLY A 31 3.35 2.79 -1.52
N TRP A 32 2.19 2.69 -0.86
CA TRP A 32 1.65 3.76 -0.02
C TRP A 32 2.57 4.12 1.14
N ARG A 33 2.61 5.40 1.52
CA ARG A 33 3.25 5.78 2.79
C ARG A 33 2.39 5.30 3.97
N PRO A 34 2.99 4.98 5.14
CA PRO A 34 2.24 4.59 6.34
C PRO A 34 1.15 5.59 6.74
N GLN A 35 1.41 6.88 6.55
CA GLN A 35 0.45 7.95 6.85
C GLN A 35 -0.69 8.06 5.83
N GLU A 36 -0.44 7.68 4.58
CA GLU A 36 -1.41 7.75 3.49
C GLU A 36 -2.37 6.57 3.53
N ILE A 37 -1.84 5.35 3.70
CA ILE A 37 -2.63 4.12 3.65
C ILE A 37 -3.78 4.13 4.67
N GLY A 38 -3.53 4.61 5.89
CA GLY A 38 -4.56 4.70 6.92
C GLY A 38 -5.63 5.78 6.65
N ARG A 39 -5.41 6.68 5.69
CA ARG A 39 -6.34 7.75 5.32
C ARG A 39 -7.20 7.44 4.11
N ILE A 40 -6.97 6.31 3.44
CA ILE A 40 -7.78 5.88 2.30
C ILE A 40 -9.23 5.72 2.78
N LYS A 41 -10.14 6.50 2.19
CA LYS A 41 -11.55 6.39 2.53
C LYS A 41 -12.16 5.16 1.86
N LEU A 42 -13.23 4.65 2.44
CA LEU A 42 -13.95 3.51 1.87
C LEU A 42 -14.53 3.85 0.48
N GLU A 43 -15.04 5.06 0.30
CA GLU A 43 -15.56 5.58 -0.98
C GLU A 43 -14.48 5.71 -2.08
N ASP A 44 -13.20 5.82 -1.68
CA ASP A 44 -12.05 5.94 -2.57
C ASP A 44 -11.42 4.56 -2.91
N CYS A 45 -12.01 3.48 -2.44
CA CYS A 45 -11.62 2.11 -2.76
C CYS A 45 -12.67 1.47 -3.68
N ASP A 46 -12.34 1.37 -4.97
CA ASP A 46 -13.20 0.72 -5.96
C ASP A 46 -12.80 -0.74 -6.10
N ILE A 47 -13.61 -1.65 -5.55
CA ILE A 47 -13.36 -3.11 -5.59
C ILE A 47 -13.80 -3.76 -6.90
N GLU A 48 -14.56 -3.07 -7.77
CA GLU A 48 -14.91 -3.56 -9.10
C GLU A 48 -13.76 -3.25 -10.06
N LYS A 49 -13.25 -2.02 -10.03
CA LYS A 49 -12.09 -1.60 -10.81
C LYS A 49 -10.75 -1.95 -10.18
N TRP A 50 -10.74 -2.39 -8.94
CA TRP A 50 -9.54 -2.68 -8.16
C TRP A 50 -8.56 -1.50 -8.15
N THR A 51 -9.00 -0.40 -7.59
CA THR A 51 -8.19 0.80 -7.43
C THR A 51 -8.34 1.41 -6.04
N PHE A 52 -7.26 2.05 -5.58
CA PHE A 52 -7.30 2.98 -4.47
C PHE A 52 -7.16 4.40 -4.99
N LYS A 53 -7.86 5.34 -4.40
CA LYS A 53 -7.63 6.76 -4.62
C LYS A 53 -7.24 7.41 -3.30
N GLY A 54 -6.25 8.30 -3.34
CA GLY A 54 -5.78 8.97 -2.12
C GLY A 54 -4.43 9.63 -2.32
N GLY A 55 -3.80 9.96 -1.22
CA GLY A 55 -2.51 10.66 -1.14
C GLY A 55 -2.55 11.82 -0.17
N MET A 56 -1.39 12.34 0.18
CA MET A 56 -1.27 13.57 0.98
C MET A 56 -0.94 14.74 0.07
N LYS A 57 -1.36 15.95 0.49
CA LYS A 57 -1.06 17.23 -0.18
C LYS A 57 0.45 17.43 -0.36
N THR A 58 0.99 16.89 -1.42
CA THR A 58 2.19 17.37 -2.09
C THR A 58 1.80 17.45 -3.55
N ASP A 59 2.25 18.45 -4.28
CA ASP A 59 1.83 18.74 -5.67
C ASP A 59 1.83 17.53 -6.63
N ALA A 60 2.54 16.45 -6.27
CA ALA A 60 2.65 15.22 -7.05
C ALA A 60 1.92 14.00 -6.43
N GLY A 61 1.40 14.09 -5.23
CA GLY A 61 0.86 12.95 -4.48
C GLY A 61 -0.63 13.04 -4.18
N GLU A 62 -1.24 14.19 -4.42
CA GLU A 62 -2.66 14.45 -4.12
C GLU A 62 -3.56 13.67 -5.09
N GLU A 63 -4.52 12.96 -4.54
CA GLU A 63 -5.58 12.24 -5.30
C GLU A 63 -5.10 11.24 -6.36
N ARG A 64 -3.90 10.65 -6.19
CA ARG A 64 -3.44 9.64 -7.14
C ARG A 64 -4.27 8.37 -7.08
N THR A 65 -4.51 7.77 -8.24
CA THR A 65 -5.13 6.46 -8.35
C THR A 65 -4.06 5.38 -8.47
N VAL A 66 -4.08 4.41 -7.56
CA VAL A 66 -3.16 3.29 -7.53
C VAL A 66 -3.95 2.00 -7.76
N PRO A 67 -3.66 1.22 -8.79
CA PRO A 67 -4.28 -0.08 -9.00
C PRO A 67 -3.95 -1.05 -7.84
N VAL A 68 -4.87 -1.95 -7.55
CA VAL A 68 -4.66 -3.02 -6.56
C VAL A 68 -4.01 -4.20 -7.26
N HIS A 69 -2.81 -4.56 -6.82
CA HIS A 69 -2.10 -5.74 -7.31
C HIS A 69 -2.92 -7.02 -7.08
N THR A 70 -2.92 -7.95 -8.05
CA THR A 70 -3.76 -9.18 -7.97
C THR A 70 -3.53 -9.98 -6.71
N ARG A 71 -2.28 -10.12 -6.26
CA ARG A 71 -1.92 -10.90 -5.04
C ARG A 71 -2.56 -10.38 -3.76
N ILE A 72 -2.91 -9.10 -3.69
CA ILE A 72 -3.47 -8.49 -2.46
C ILE A 72 -4.98 -8.20 -2.54
N ARG A 73 -5.65 -8.59 -3.64
CA ARG A 73 -7.09 -8.31 -3.81
C ARG A 73 -7.94 -8.89 -2.69
N ASP A 74 -7.68 -10.12 -2.29
CA ASP A 74 -8.43 -10.78 -1.21
C ASP A 74 -8.21 -10.08 0.13
N LEU A 75 -7.00 -9.58 0.40
CA LEU A 75 -6.69 -8.81 1.60
C LEU A 75 -7.46 -7.49 1.61
N VAL A 76 -7.46 -6.78 0.48
CA VAL A 76 -8.19 -5.51 0.31
C VAL A 76 -9.69 -5.73 0.41
N LYS A 77 -10.23 -6.77 -0.24
CA LYS A 77 -11.65 -7.12 -0.17
C LYS A 77 -12.10 -7.39 1.27
N ARG A 78 -11.31 -8.15 2.02
CA ARG A 78 -11.58 -8.41 3.43
C ARG A 78 -11.64 -7.12 4.26
N ARG A 79 -10.70 -6.20 4.05
CA ARG A 79 -10.71 -4.89 4.72
C ARG A 79 -11.89 -4.01 4.29
N TYR A 80 -12.27 -4.09 3.03
CA TYR A 80 -13.45 -3.40 2.51
C TYR A 80 -14.74 -3.90 3.20
N ASP A 81 -14.94 -5.21 3.26
CA ASP A 81 -16.11 -5.82 3.88
C ASP A 81 -16.17 -5.55 5.39
N GLU A 82 -15.03 -5.59 6.08
CA GLU A 82 -14.90 -5.20 7.48
C GLU A 82 -15.31 -3.74 7.68
N ALA A 83 -14.79 -2.82 6.86
CA ALA A 83 -15.12 -1.41 6.93
C ALA A 83 -16.62 -1.14 6.67
N VAL A 84 -17.21 -1.83 5.70
CA VAL A 84 -18.66 -1.76 5.42
C VAL A 84 -19.47 -2.24 6.64
N SER A 85 -19.11 -3.40 7.20
CA SER A 85 -19.82 -3.98 8.36
C SER A 85 -19.77 -3.09 9.60
N MET A 86 -18.66 -2.38 9.78
CA MET A 86 -18.44 -1.43 10.89
C MET A 86 -18.96 -0.03 10.60
N LYS A 87 -19.51 0.22 9.41
CA LYS A 87 -19.89 1.57 8.94
C LYS A 87 -18.72 2.57 9.06
N SER A 88 -17.52 2.11 8.80
CA SER A 88 -16.31 2.93 8.83
C SER A 88 -16.23 3.84 7.62
N LYS A 89 -15.82 5.09 7.84
CA LYS A 89 -15.50 6.02 6.75
C LYS A 89 -14.18 5.64 6.02
N TYR A 90 -13.32 4.88 6.69
CA TYR A 90 -11.97 4.56 6.21
C TYR A 90 -11.82 3.08 5.94
N LEU A 91 -11.12 2.74 4.86
CA LEU A 91 -10.82 1.36 4.47
C LEU A 91 -10.00 0.65 5.56
N PHE A 92 -8.96 1.33 6.05
CA PHE A 92 -8.13 0.85 7.15
C PHE A 92 -8.45 1.63 8.43
N ASN A 93 -9.10 0.98 9.34
CA ASN A 93 -9.56 1.60 10.59
C ASN A 93 -8.84 1.01 11.81
N CYS A 94 -9.04 1.64 12.97
CA CYS A 94 -8.40 1.24 14.20
C CYS A 94 -9.02 0.00 14.85
N ASN A 95 -10.10 -0.55 14.29
CA ASN A 95 -10.91 -1.62 14.87
C ASN A 95 -11.31 -1.34 16.34
N ASP A 96 -11.70 -0.08 16.60
CA ASP A 96 -12.03 0.41 17.93
C ASP A 96 -13.55 0.60 18.12
N GLY A 97 -14.35 0.05 17.22
CA GLY A 97 -15.80 0.21 17.18
C GLY A 97 -16.29 1.61 16.80
N ARG A 98 -15.39 2.57 16.57
CA ARG A 98 -15.71 3.96 16.21
C ARG A 98 -15.36 4.32 14.77
N GLY A 99 -14.81 3.38 13.99
CA GLY A 99 -14.45 3.58 12.59
C GLY A 99 -13.40 4.67 12.36
N ARG A 100 -12.55 4.98 13.35
CA ARG A 100 -11.50 6.00 13.22
C ARG A 100 -10.42 5.51 12.28
N PHE A 101 -9.86 6.42 11.46
CA PHE A 101 -8.75 6.10 10.59
C PHE A 101 -7.51 5.65 11.36
N LEU A 102 -6.71 4.80 10.73
CA LEU A 102 -5.46 4.32 11.28
C LEU A 102 -4.38 5.40 11.09
N ASN A 103 -4.14 6.22 12.12
CA ASN A 103 -3.08 7.23 12.08
C ASN A 103 -1.69 6.58 12.18
N TYR A 104 -0.65 7.40 11.93
CA TYR A 104 0.74 6.91 11.90
C TYR A 104 1.17 6.21 13.20
N ASP A 105 0.84 6.79 14.36
CA ASP A 105 1.25 6.21 15.65
C ASP A 105 0.60 4.84 15.86
N LYS A 106 -0.69 4.71 15.56
CA LYS A 106 -1.40 3.44 15.63
C LYS A 106 -0.91 2.43 14.59
N TYR A 107 -0.53 2.86 13.39
CA TYR A 107 0.13 2.00 12.41
C TYR A 107 1.47 1.50 12.98
N ARG A 108 2.30 2.41 13.50
CA ARG A 108 3.60 2.10 14.07
C ARG A 108 3.50 1.09 15.23
N ASP A 109 2.58 1.31 16.15
CA ASP A 109 2.40 0.42 17.31
C ASP A 109 2.04 -1.01 16.87
N ARG A 110 1.22 -1.15 15.83
CA ARG A 110 0.87 -2.46 15.27
C ARG A 110 2.03 -3.08 14.50
N PHE A 111 2.72 -2.28 13.71
CA PHE A 111 3.92 -2.68 12.99
C PHE A 111 5.00 -3.24 13.93
N LEU A 112 5.32 -2.51 15.00
CA LEU A 112 6.33 -2.96 15.97
C LEU A 112 5.93 -4.29 16.64
N LYS A 113 4.65 -4.47 16.97
CA LYS A 113 4.15 -5.75 17.49
C LYS A 113 4.26 -6.90 16.49
N ILE A 114 4.12 -6.63 15.19
CA ILE A 114 4.30 -7.64 14.14
C ILE A 114 5.78 -8.03 14.06
N ILE A 115 6.68 -7.07 14.01
CA ILE A 115 8.14 -7.31 13.98
C ILE A 115 8.59 -8.13 15.18
N GLU A 116 8.17 -7.76 16.38
CA GLU A 116 8.47 -8.48 17.61
C GLU A 116 7.91 -9.91 17.59
N ARG A 117 6.61 -10.05 17.26
CA ARG A 117 5.92 -11.35 17.32
C ARG A 117 6.41 -12.34 16.26
N LEU A 118 6.89 -11.87 15.15
CA LEU A 118 7.46 -12.68 14.07
C LEU A 118 8.98 -12.81 14.16
N GLU A 119 9.60 -12.25 15.21
CA GLU A 119 11.06 -12.27 15.41
C GLU A 119 11.82 -11.76 14.18
N MET A 120 11.23 -10.78 13.47
CA MET A 120 11.85 -10.16 12.30
C MET A 120 12.97 -9.20 12.71
N ASN A 121 13.78 -8.77 11.73
CA ASN A 121 14.85 -7.81 11.99
C ASN A 121 14.29 -6.54 12.69
N PRO A 122 14.75 -6.22 13.93
CA PRO A 122 14.23 -5.09 14.71
C PRO A 122 14.56 -3.71 14.11
N GLU A 123 15.48 -3.64 13.14
CA GLU A 123 15.82 -2.42 12.41
C GLU A 123 14.75 -2.02 11.37
N HIS A 124 13.76 -2.86 11.11
CA HIS A 124 12.65 -2.53 10.22
C HIS A 124 11.85 -1.34 10.69
N LYS A 125 11.46 -0.51 9.73
CA LYS A 125 10.67 0.72 9.94
C LYS A 125 9.34 0.66 9.19
N CYS A 126 8.36 1.38 9.66
CA CYS A 126 7.04 1.48 9.02
C CYS A 126 7.08 1.84 7.52
N HIS A 127 8.16 2.47 7.08
CA HIS A 127 8.33 2.87 5.67
C HIS A 127 8.88 1.74 4.79
N ASP A 128 9.32 0.65 5.38
CA ASP A 128 10.04 -0.41 4.66
C ASP A 128 9.16 -1.18 3.66
N GLY A 129 7.86 -1.28 3.89
CA GLY A 129 6.94 -1.81 2.88
C GLY A 129 6.98 -1.01 1.58
N ARG A 130 7.07 0.32 1.66
CA ARG A 130 7.23 1.17 0.47
C ARG A 130 8.64 1.06 -0.13
N VAL A 131 9.68 0.92 0.68
CA VAL A 131 11.04 0.65 0.19
C VAL A 131 11.08 -0.68 -0.55
N HIS A 132 10.45 -1.72 0.00
CA HIS A 132 10.29 -3.03 -0.64
C HIS A 132 9.59 -2.90 -1.99
N PHE A 133 8.43 -2.21 -2.04
CA PHE A 133 7.71 -1.95 -3.30
C PHE A 133 8.61 -1.35 -4.38
N VAL A 134 9.29 -0.25 -4.08
CA VAL A 134 10.16 0.45 -5.05
C VAL A 134 11.34 -0.45 -5.48
N THR A 135 11.91 -1.19 -4.55
CA THR A 135 13.03 -2.11 -4.82
C THR A 135 12.59 -3.23 -5.76
N MET A 136 11.44 -3.87 -5.46
CA MET A 136 10.89 -4.94 -6.29
C MET A 136 10.41 -4.44 -7.65
N ALA A 137 9.82 -3.27 -7.72
CA ALA A 137 9.43 -2.63 -8.96
C ALA A 137 10.65 -2.41 -9.88
N LYS A 138 11.75 -1.88 -9.36
CA LYS A 138 13.00 -1.72 -10.13
C LYS A 138 13.63 -3.06 -10.50
N LYS A 139 13.68 -4.03 -9.59
CA LYS A 139 14.20 -5.38 -9.85
C LYS A 139 13.45 -6.10 -10.97
N ASN A 140 12.15 -5.84 -11.08
CA ASN A 140 11.27 -6.42 -12.11
C ASN A 140 11.08 -5.50 -13.34
N HIS A 141 11.96 -4.53 -13.54
CA HIS A 141 11.99 -3.64 -14.71
C HIS A 141 10.66 -2.91 -14.97
N MET A 142 9.99 -2.48 -13.90
CA MET A 142 8.84 -1.58 -14.01
C MET A 142 9.30 -0.23 -14.57
N ASP A 143 8.49 0.39 -15.42
CA ASP A 143 8.74 1.73 -15.94
C ASP A 143 8.97 2.74 -14.79
N GLU A 144 10.08 3.49 -14.85
CA GLU A 144 10.49 4.36 -13.75
C GLU A 144 9.48 5.47 -13.44
N TYR A 145 8.83 6.01 -14.49
CA TYR A 145 7.81 7.04 -14.30
C TYR A 145 6.53 6.48 -13.73
N SER A 146 6.17 5.25 -14.09
CA SER A 146 5.07 4.51 -13.45
C SER A 146 5.33 4.31 -11.96
N ILE A 147 6.57 3.97 -11.58
CA ILE A 147 6.96 3.90 -10.16
C ILE A 147 6.75 5.25 -9.49
N LYS A 148 7.23 6.36 -10.08
CA LYS A 148 7.06 7.71 -9.54
C LYS A 148 5.59 8.08 -9.35
N LEU A 149 4.73 7.78 -10.32
CA LEU A 149 3.29 8.02 -10.25
C LEU A 149 2.64 7.21 -9.12
N LEU A 150 2.91 5.90 -9.07
CA LEU A 150 2.36 5.00 -8.06
C LEU A 150 2.74 5.42 -6.64
N VAL A 151 3.97 5.85 -6.43
CA VAL A 151 4.43 6.29 -5.10
C VAL A 151 4.19 7.78 -4.82
N GLY A 152 3.70 8.57 -5.78
CA GLY A 152 3.46 10.00 -5.61
C GLY A 152 4.76 10.80 -5.43
N HIS A 153 5.75 10.56 -6.29
CA HIS A 153 6.93 11.41 -6.43
C HIS A 153 6.74 12.41 -7.57
N ALA A 154 7.31 13.61 -7.40
CA ALA A 154 7.31 14.62 -8.44
C ALA A 154 8.06 14.12 -9.70
N ILE A 155 7.48 14.37 -10.85
CA ILE A 155 8.11 14.15 -12.15
C ILE A 155 8.57 15.51 -12.66
N ALA A 156 9.89 15.75 -12.64
CA ALA A 156 10.47 17.00 -13.08
C ALA A 156 10.59 17.09 -14.61
N ASP A 157 10.62 15.95 -15.30
CA ASP A 157 10.72 15.89 -16.75
C ASP A 157 9.39 16.29 -17.41
N VAL A 158 9.40 17.39 -18.14
CA VAL A 158 8.22 17.95 -18.82
C VAL A 158 7.75 17.00 -19.94
N THR A 159 8.66 16.37 -20.67
CA THR A 159 8.34 15.45 -21.74
C THR A 159 7.54 14.26 -21.21
N GLU A 160 8.03 13.66 -20.14
CA GLU A 160 7.36 12.54 -19.49
C GLU A 160 6.02 12.92 -18.84
N LYS A 161 5.92 14.11 -18.30
CA LYS A 161 4.69 14.60 -17.66
C LYS A 161 3.59 14.94 -18.67
N VAL A 162 3.96 15.51 -19.80
CA VAL A 162 3.00 16.09 -20.76
C VAL A 162 2.71 15.15 -21.93
N TYR A 163 3.74 14.49 -22.45
CA TYR A 163 3.63 13.73 -23.71
C TYR A 163 3.48 12.22 -23.52
N THR A 164 3.79 11.70 -22.33
CA THR A 164 3.65 10.27 -22.05
C THR A 164 2.49 10.04 -21.10
N LYS A 165 1.35 9.64 -21.64
CA LYS A 165 0.15 9.36 -20.87
C LYS A 165 0.22 7.94 -20.31
N ARG A 166 0.36 7.84 -18.98
CA ARG A 166 0.26 6.59 -18.23
C ARG A 166 -1.08 6.58 -17.50
N ASP A 167 -2.08 5.97 -18.12
CA ASP A 167 -3.39 5.80 -17.51
C ASP A 167 -3.39 4.66 -16.46
N VAL A 168 -4.55 4.44 -15.86
CA VAL A 168 -4.70 3.44 -14.78
C VAL A 168 -4.44 2.02 -15.27
N GLU A 169 -4.79 1.71 -16.52
CA GLU A 169 -4.56 0.38 -17.09
C GLU A 169 -3.08 0.15 -17.39
N TRP A 170 -2.36 1.14 -17.91
CA TRP A 170 -0.90 1.09 -18.00
C TRP A 170 -0.26 0.83 -16.63
N LEU A 171 -0.67 1.59 -15.60
CA LEU A 171 -0.14 1.42 -14.25
C LEU A 171 -0.49 0.04 -13.67
N ARG A 172 -1.64 -0.52 -14.04
CA ARG A 172 -2.07 -1.87 -13.66
C ARG A 172 -1.15 -2.94 -14.25
N GLU A 173 -0.86 -2.85 -15.56
CA GLU A 173 0.04 -3.78 -16.24
C GLU A 173 1.44 -3.71 -15.65
N GLU A 174 1.96 -2.50 -15.45
CA GLU A 174 3.26 -2.29 -14.82
C GLU A 174 3.34 -2.88 -13.41
N LEU A 175 2.29 -2.68 -12.61
CA LEU A 175 2.22 -3.17 -11.24
C LEU A 175 2.30 -4.70 -11.16
N GLN A 176 1.71 -5.43 -12.13
CA GLN A 176 1.73 -6.90 -12.15
C GLN A 176 3.13 -7.49 -12.43
N LYS A 177 4.12 -6.70 -12.81
CA LYS A 177 5.51 -7.15 -12.94
C LYS A 177 6.13 -7.56 -11.60
N ILE A 178 5.65 -7.03 -10.48
CA ILE A 178 6.07 -7.42 -9.14
C ILE A 178 5.51 -8.82 -8.85
N LYS A 179 6.40 -9.76 -8.58
CA LYS A 179 6.03 -11.17 -8.32
C LYS A 179 5.80 -11.45 -6.85
#